data_6149be822043da8eb778732b5f3f35b1
#
_entry.id   6149be822043da8eb778732b5f3f35b1
#
_cell.length_a   1.000
_cell.length_b   1.000
_cell.length_c   1.000
_cell.angle_alpha   90.00
_cell.angle_beta   90.00
_cell.angle_gamma   90.00
#
_symmetry.space_group_name_H-M   'P 1'
#
loop_
_entity.id
_entity.type
_entity.pdbx_description
1 polymer ?
#
loop_
_entity_poly.entity_id
_entity_poly.type
_entity_poly.pdbx_seq_one_letter_code
_entity_poly.pdbx_strand_id
1 'polypeptide(L)'
;MTGHPFASLVSTDDAGLPYITHLPLHLENRDGQLVLLGHVAKPNPHWRYLQGRPQAVVTFLGPHAYLSPKVYPDLARVPTWNYLAVHCTVQATLIEDPAGKDALLKKLIGDHEPPYAEQWRGLGDDFAHKMLAGIVAFELQVADLQCKLKLNQHRPEAHAAMKATYAAGTPDEQALAGWMEKLGMDSSTDCKAS
;
A
#
# COMPACT_ATOMS: atom_id res chain seq x y z
N MET A 1 -4.67 1.66 -1.17
CA MET A 1 -3.33 2.14 -1.53
C MET A 1 -3.16 3.60 -1.14
N THR A 2 -3.97 4.54 -1.60
CA THR A 2 -3.84 5.97 -1.26
C THR A 2 -3.83 6.27 0.24
N GLY A 3 -4.67 5.64 1.05
CA GLY A 3 -4.67 5.80 2.51
C GLY A 3 -3.50 5.10 3.24
N HIS A 4 -2.73 4.25 2.55
CA HIS A 4 -1.55 3.54 3.06
C HIS A 4 -0.49 3.48 1.96
N PRO A 5 0.15 4.63 1.61
CA PRO A 5 1.03 4.73 0.45
C PRO A 5 2.41 4.09 0.67
N PHE A 6 2.80 3.81 1.93
CA PHE A 6 4.09 3.21 2.24
C PHE A 6 4.06 1.72 1.94
N ALA A 7 4.77 1.31 0.90
CA ALA A 7 4.72 -0.02 0.30
C ALA A 7 6.05 -0.78 0.42
N SER A 8 5.98 -2.07 0.19
CA SER A 8 7.15 -2.92 -0.02
C SER A 8 7.25 -3.27 -1.50
N LEU A 9 8.30 -2.79 -2.16
CA LEU A 9 8.66 -3.19 -3.51
C LEU A 9 9.60 -4.39 -3.42
N VAL A 10 9.28 -5.47 -4.11
CA VAL A 10 10.02 -6.74 -4.10
C VAL A 10 10.38 -7.10 -5.52
N SER A 11 11.67 -7.25 -5.80
CA SER A 11 12.19 -7.76 -7.07
C SER A 11 13.24 -8.84 -6.82
N THR A 12 13.86 -9.35 -7.87
CA THR A 12 14.91 -10.36 -7.78
C THR A 12 16.27 -9.71 -7.96
N ASP A 13 17.19 -9.94 -7.03
CA ASP A 13 18.58 -9.48 -7.13
C ASP A 13 19.42 -10.33 -8.10
N ASP A 14 20.72 -10.04 -8.19
CA ASP A 14 21.63 -10.76 -9.10
C ASP A 14 21.98 -12.18 -8.62
N ALA A 15 21.71 -12.49 -7.35
CA ALA A 15 21.84 -13.84 -6.80
C ALA A 15 20.54 -14.68 -6.95
N GLY A 16 19.48 -14.10 -7.52
CA GLY A 16 18.18 -14.75 -7.65
C GLY A 16 17.33 -14.71 -6.38
N LEU A 17 17.72 -13.90 -5.39
CA LEU A 17 17.01 -13.75 -4.13
C LEU A 17 16.05 -12.54 -4.15
N PRO A 18 14.98 -12.57 -3.35
CA PRO A 18 14.12 -11.40 -3.18
C PRO A 18 14.88 -10.21 -2.59
N TYR A 19 14.87 -9.08 -3.26
CA TYR A 19 15.37 -7.80 -2.76
C TYR A 19 14.20 -6.88 -2.45
N ILE A 20 14.19 -6.27 -1.27
CA ILE A 20 13.06 -5.51 -0.76
C ILE A 20 13.47 -4.07 -0.47
N THR A 21 12.68 -3.11 -0.93
CA THR A 21 12.76 -1.71 -0.55
C THR A 21 11.40 -1.23 -0.06
N HIS A 22 11.38 -0.54 1.08
CA HIS A 22 10.18 0.14 1.58
C HIS A 22 10.21 1.60 1.13
N LEU A 23 9.11 2.07 0.52
CA LEU A 23 9.03 3.42 -0.03
C LEU A 23 7.56 3.86 -0.17
N PRO A 24 7.28 5.17 -0.12
CA PRO A 24 5.97 5.68 -0.51
C PRO A 24 5.82 5.62 -2.04
N LEU A 25 4.62 5.30 -2.49
CA LEU A 25 4.27 5.26 -3.90
C LEU A 25 3.03 6.13 -4.17
N HIS A 26 3.12 6.99 -5.19
CA HIS A 26 1.98 7.73 -5.73
C HIS A 26 1.20 6.83 -6.68
N LEU A 27 -0.13 6.82 -6.56
CA LEU A 27 -1.02 6.03 -7.40
C LEU A 27 -1.70 6.92 -8.44
N GLU A 28 -1.58 6.58 -9.71
CA GLU A 28 -2.32 7.17 -10.81
C GLU A 28 -3.24 6.14 -11.49
N ASN A 29 -4.33 6.66 -12.04
CA ASN A 29 -5.14 5.92 -13.00
C ASN A 29 -5.06 6.66 -14.35
N ARG A 30 -4.41 6.05 -15.32
CA ARG A 30 -4.26 6.57 -16.68
C ARG A 30 -5.18 5.78 -17.61
N ASP A 31 -6.38 6.29 -17.86
CA ASP A 31 -7.39 5.66 -18.73
C ASP A 31 -7.70 4.20 -18.39
N GLY A 32 -7.81 3.90 -17.10
CA GLY A 32 -8.07 2.54 -16.60
C GLY A 32 -6.81 1.74 -16.25
N GLN A 33 -5.63 2.17 -16.69
CA GLN A 33 -4.36 1.58 -16.32
C GLN A 33 -3.86 2.18 -15.00
N LEU A 34 -3.69 1.35 -13.98
CA LEU A 34 -3.07 1.75 -12.73
C LEU A 34 -1.56 1.80 -12.87
N VAL A 35 -0.96 2.90 -12.40
CA VAL A 35 0.48 3.14 -12.39
C VAL A 35 0.89 3.62 -11.01
N LEU A 36 1.95 3.02 -10.47
CA LEU A 36 2.55 3.43 -9.21
C LEU A 36 3.86 4.18 -9.53
N LEU A 37 4.02 5.37 -8.97
CA LEU A 37 5.21 6.19 -9.17
C LEU A 37 6.04 6.24 -7.89
N GLY A 38 7.35 6.08 -8.01
CA GLY A 38 8.25 6.12 -6.87
C GLY A 38 9.69 6.40 -7.28
N HIS A 39 10.54 6.55 -6.27
CA HIS A 39 11.97 6.69 -6.46
C HIS A 39 12.75 6.03 -5.34
N VAL A 40 13.99 5.73 -5.62
CA VAL A 40 14.98 5.30 -4.62
C VAL A 40 16.21 6.21 -4.68
N ALA A 41 16.96 6.29 -3.60
CA ALA A 41 18.25 6.94 -3.62
C ALA A 41 19.18 6.20 -4.59
N LYS A 42 20.00 6.91 -5.35
CA LYS A 42 20.91 6.35 -6.36
C LYS A 42 21.84 5.25 -5.83
N PRO A 43 22.32 5.28 -4.56
CA PRO A 43 23.10 4.17 -3.97
C PRO A 43 22.31 2.89 -3.71
N ASN A 44 20.96 2.95 -3.62
CA ASN A 44 20.14 1.75 -3.47
C ASN A 44 20.16 0.94 -4.79
N PRO A 45 20.65 -0.30 -4.82
CA PRO A 45 20.81 -1.07 -6.05
C PRO A 45 19.48 -1.52 -6.68
N HIS A 46 18.35 -1.40 -6.00
CA HIS A 46 17.05 -1.92 -6.45
C HIS A 46 16.68 -1.46 -7.88
N TRP A 47 17.00 -0.21 -8.23
CA TRP A 47 16.75 0.30 -9.58
C TRP A 47 17.48 -0.48 -10.68
N ARG A 48 18.69 -1.03 -10.40
CA ARG A 48 19.44 -1.86 -11.35
C ARG A 48 18.75 -3.19 -11.56
N TYR A 49 18.19 -3.77 -10.50
CA TYR A 49 17.42 -5.00 -10.59
C TYR A 49 16.15 -4.80 -11.41
N LEU A 50 15.45 -3.68 -11.21
CA LEU A 50 14.27 -3.32 -12.01
C LEU A 50 14.64 -3.04 -13.47
N GLN A 51 15.79 -2.45 -13.75
CA GLN A 51 16.27 -2.20 -15.12
C GLN A 51 16.55 -3.51 -15.86
N GLY A 52 17.20 -4.45 -15.19
CA GLY A 52 17.54 -5.74 -15.80
C GLY A 52 16.39 -6.75 -15.82
N ARG A 53 15.50 -6.67 -14.84
CA ARG A 53 14.35 -7.56 -14.62
C ARG A 53 13.14 -6.74 -14.20
N PRO A 54 12.40 -6.16 -15.16
CA PRO A 54 11.39 -5.14 -14.86
C PRO A 54 10.14 -5.68 -14.14
N GLN A 55 9.94 -7.00 -14.09
CA GLN A 55 8.83 -7.59 -13.34
C GLN A 55 9.12 -7.58 -11.84
N ALA A 56 8.19 -7.04 -11.06
CA ALA A 56 8.30 -6.95 -9.61
C ALA A 56 6.93 -7.12 -8.94
N VAL A 57 6.94 -7.21 -7.61
CA VAL A 57 5.72 -7.22 -6.79
C VAL A 57 5.75 -6.03 -5.86
N VAL A 58 4.62 -5.33 -5.75
CA VAL A 58 4.41 -4.30 -4.75
C VAL A 58 3.34 -4.76 -3.78
N THR A 59 3.60 -4.63 -2.48
CA THR A 59 2.62 -4.95 -1.45
C THR A 59 2.34 -3.73 -0.59
N PHE A 60 1.06 -3.46 -0.38
CA PHE A 60 0.56 -2.46 0.57
C PHE A 60 -0.11 -3.21 1.72
N LEU A 61 0.30 -2.93 2.94
CA LEU A 61 -0.35 -3.42 4.13
C LEU A 61 -1.22 -2.31 4.73
N GLY A 62 -2.51 -2.58 4.85
CA GLY A 62 -3.46 -1.74 5.55
C GLY A 62 -3.57 -2.11 7.03
N PRO A 63 -4.66 -1.71 7.70
CA PRO A 63 -4.88 -2.04 9.10
C PRO A 63 -4.91 -3.55 9.32
N HIS A 64 -4.36 -3.99 10.44
CA HIS A 64 -4.28 -5.40 10.80
C HIS A 64 -4.28 -5.56 12.32
N ALA A 65 -4.92 -6.62 12.80
CA ALA A 65 -5.00 -6.89 14.23
C ALA A 65 -5.18 -8.37 14.55
N TYR A 66 -4.78 -8.73 15.74
CA TYR A 66 -5.07 -10.03 16.34
C TYR A 66 -6.57 -10.17 16.62
N LEU A 67 -7.12 -11.34 16.35
CA LEU A 67 -8.48 -11.70 16.71
C LEU A 67 -8.49 -12.78 17.79
N SER A 68 -8.94 -12.41 18.98
CA SER A 68 -9.11 -13.34 20.09
C SER A 68 -10.29 -14.28 19.85
N PRO A 69 -10.19 -15.58 20.23
CA PRO A 69 -11.32 -16.48 20.25
C PRO A 69 -12.49 -16.05 21.15
N LYS A 70 -12.25 -15.13 22.09
CA LYS A 70 -13.27 -14.59 23.02
C LYS A 70 -14.44 -13.89 22.34
N VAL A 71 -14.29 -13.49 21.06
CA VAL A 71 -15.37 -12.85 20.29
C VAL A 71 -16.44 -13.84 19.82
N TYR A 72 -16.15 -15.13 19.91
CA TYR A 72 -17.12 -16.18 19.51
C TYR A 72 -18.02 -16.60 20.67
N PRO A 73 -19.24 -17.02 20.38
CA PRO A 73 -20.14 -17.54 21.40
C PRO A 73 -19.71 -18.90 22.00
N ASP A 74 -18.83 -19.63 21.30
CA ASP A 74 -18.29 -20.91 21.75
C ASP A 74 -16.76 -20.85 21.87
N LEU A 75 -16.18 -21.69 22.76
CA LEU A 75 -14.74 -21.71 23.04
C LEU A 75 -13.92 -22.62 22.11
N ALA A 76 -14.58 -23.38 21.23
CA ALA A 76 -13.91 -24.30 20.31
C ALA A 76 -13.35 -23.55 19.09
N ARG A 77 -12.60 -22.50 19.31
CA ARG A 77 -12.05 -21.59 18.32
C ARG A 77 -10.57 -21.33 18.51
N VAL A 78 -9.91 -20.96 17.44
CA VAL A 78 -8.49 -20.61 17.45
C VAL A 78 -8.29 -19.12 17.18
N PRO A 79 -7.23 -18.51 17.72
CA PRO A 79 -6.90 -17.13 17.41
C PRO A 79 -6.47 -16.99 15.94
N THR A 80 -6.62 -15.78 15.40
CA THR A 80 -6.17 -15.46 14.04
C THR A 80 -5.78 -13.98 13.94
N TRP A 81 -5.39 -13.55 12.73
CA TRP A 81 -5.23 -12.15 12.37
C TRP A 81 -6.25 -11.75 11.33
N ASN A 82 -6.83 -10.57 11.51
CA ASN A 82 -7.55 -9.85 10.48
C ASN A 82 -6.65 -8.80 9.86
N TYR A 83 -6.76 -8.60 8.56
CA TYR A 83 -5.94 -7.62 7.85
C TYR A 83 -6.54 -7.27 6.48
N LEU A 84 -6.13 -6.11 5.98
CA LEU A 84 -6.33 -5.70 4.60
C LEU A 84 -4.95 -5.55 3.95
N ALA A 85 -4.80 -6.10 2.75
CA ALA A 85 -3.58 -5.92 1.96
C ALA A 85 -3.91 -5.83 0.47
N VAL A 86 -3.05 -5.16 -0.28
CA VAL A 86 -3.09 -5.15 -1.74
C VAL A 86 -1.76 -5.66 -2.26
N HIS A 87 -1.81 -6.59 -3.19
CA HIS A 87 -0.63 -7.09 -3.91
C HIS A 87 -0.78 -6.72 -5.38
N CYS A 88 0.25 -6.08 -5.93
CA CYS A 88 0.31 -5.72 -7.34
C CYS A 88 1.48 -6.44 -8.00
N THR A 89 1.23 -7.18 -9.07
CA THR A 89 2.31 -7.54 -10.00
C THR A 89 2.50 -6.36 -10.94
N VAL A 90 3.74 -5.90 -11.09
CA VAL A 90 4.03 -4.67 -11.82
C VAL A 90 5.15 -4.87 -12.84
N GLN A 91 5.15 -4.00 -13.85
CA GLN A 91 6.22 -3.85 -14.84
C GLN A 91 6.88 -2.48 -14.64
N ALA A 92 8.17 -2.48 -14.34
CA ALA A 92 8.91 -1.26 -14.04
C ALA A 92 9.50 -0.61 -15.30
N THR A 93 9.47 0.72 -15.35
CA THR A 93 10.19 1.53 -16.34
C THR A 93 10.89 2.67 -15.60
N LEU A 94 12.18 2.87 -15.84
CA LEU A 94 12.93 3.96 -15.23
C LEU A 94 12.57 5.30 -15.86
N ILE A 95 12.52 6.35 -15.05
CA ILE A 95 12.38 7.74 -15.48
C ILE A 95 13.76 8.38 -15.38
N GLU A 96 14.40 8.59 -16.53
CA GLU A 96 15.78 9.05 -16.58
C GLU A 96 15.88 10.58 -16.69
N ASP A 97 14.93 11.20 -17.39
CA ASP A 97 14.95 12.63 -17.64
C ASP A 97 14.66 13.46 -16.39
N PRO A 98 15.32 14.62 -16.22
CA PRO A 98 15.14 15.46 -15.04
C PRO A 98 13.72 16.01 -14.88
N ALA A 99 13.02 16.30 -15.99
CA ALA A 99 11.67 16.84 -15.93
C ALA A 99 10.66 15.81 -15.42
N GLY A 100 10.80 14.55 -15.84
CA GLY A 100 10.01 13.43 -15.33
C GLY A 100 10.24 13.18 -13.85
N LYS A 101 11.50 13.23 -13.38
CA LYS A 101 11.84 13.11 -11.97
C LYS A 101 11.24 14.24 -11.13
N ASP A 102 11.34 15.48 -11.59
CA ASP A 102 10.75 16.64 -10.93
C ASP A 102 9.21 16.53 -10.86
N ALA A 103 8.58 16.13 -11.96
CA ALA A 103 7.13 15.91 -12.00
C ALA A 103 6.69 14.82 -11.00
N LEU A 104 7.44 13.73 -10.86
CA LEU A 104 7.19 12.68 -9.88
C LEU A 104 7.31 13.20 -8.45
N LEU A 105 8.38 13.95 -8.12
CA LEU A 105 8.57 14.51 -6.78
C LEU A 105 7.44 15.48 -6.42
N LYS A 106 6.96 16.31 -7.36
CA LYS A 106 5.83 17.20 -7.14
C LYS A 106 4.55 16.44 -6.80
N LYS A 107 4.30 15.29 -7.39
CA LYS A 107 3.16 14.43 -7.06
C LYS A 107 3.29 13.87 -5.64
N LEU A 108 4.45 13.34 -5.27
CA LEU A 108 4.72 12.84 -3.91
C LEU A 108 4.61 13.96 -2.86
N ILE A 109 5.09 15.16 -3.16
CA ILE A 109 4.90 16.35 -2.31
C ILE A 109 3.41 16.64 -2.15
N GLY A 110 2.66 16.63 -3.26
CA GLY A 110 1.22 16.85 -3.25
C GLY A 110 0.44 15.85 -2.40
N ASP A 111 0.90 14.60 -2.33
CA ASP A 111 0.28 13.56 -1.50
C ASP A 111 0.52 13.74 0.00
N HIS A 112 1.71 14.25 0.38
CA HIS A 112 2.17 14.22 1.77
C HIS A 112 2.23 15.59 2.42
N GLU A 113 2.65 16.62 1.67
CA GLU A 113 2.87 17.96 2.19
C GLU A 113 2.61 19.02 1.11
N PRO A 114 1.35 19.22 0.69
CA PRO A 114 1.03 20.20 -0.38
C PRO A 114 1.62 21.59 -0.18
N PRO A 115 1.71 22.17 1.05
CA PRO A 115 2.32 23.48 1.26
C PRO A 115 3.80 23.56 0.88
N TYR A 116 4.53 22.44 0.95
CA TYR A 116 5.95 22.38 0.58
C TYR A 116 6.20 22.64 -0.92
N ALA A 117 5.19 22.53 -1.75
CA ALA A 117 5.29 22.78 -3.20
C ALA A 117 5.80 24.20 -3.53
N GLU A 118 5.48 25.22 -2.71
CA GLU A 118 6.01 26.60 -2.89
C GLU A 118 7.50 26.66 -2.55
N GLN A 119 7.89 26.03 -1.46
CA GLN A 119 9.30 25.96 -1.07
C GLN A 119 10.12 25.24 -2.13
N TRP A 120 9.64 24.08 -2.66
CA TRP A 120 10.31 23.35 -3.73
C TRP A 120 10.54 24.21 -4.96
N ARG A 121 9.55 25.01 -5.39
CA ARG A 121 9.66 25.94 -6.52
C ARG A 121 10.64 27.10 -6.27
N GLY A 122 10.82 27.49 -5.01
CA GLY A 122 11.75 28.55 -4.60
C GLY A 122 13.19 28.09 -4.45
N LEU A 123 13.47 26.78 -4.52
CA LEU A 123 14.84 26.26 -4.51
C LEU A 123 15.53 26.60 -5.84
N GLY A 124 16.78 27.05 -5.76
CA GLY A 124 17.55 27.37 -6.97
C GLY A 124 17.77 26.15 -7.86
N ASP A 125 17.85 26.35 -9.16
CA ASP A 125 17.97 25.27 -10.16
C ASP A 125 19.15 24.32 -9.89
N ASP A 126 20.30 24.85 -9.46
CA ASP A 126 21.47 24.03 -9.11
C ASP A 126 21.19 23.06 -7.96
N PHE A 127 20.45 23.51 -6.95
CA PHE A 127 20.07 22.65 -5.84
C PHE A 127 19.08 21.57 -6.29
N ALA A 128 18.06 21.96 -7.05
CA ALA A 128 17.07 21.03 -7.58
C ALA A 128 17.73 19.97 -8.47
N HIS A 129 18.61 20.36 -9.40
CA HIS A 129 19.36 19.42 -10.23
C HIS A 129 20.22 18.46 -9.43
N LYS A 130 20.90 18.92 -8.39
CA LYS A 130 21.71 18.08 -7.51
C LYS A 130 20.84 17.04 -6.77
N MET A 131 19.68 17.44 -6.27
CA MET A 131 18.75 16.51 -5.60
C MET A 131 18.20 15.47 -6.57
N LEU A 132 17.76 15.88 -7.76
CA LEU A 132 17.27 14.98 -8.82
C LEU A 132 18.35 14.00 -9.30
N ALA A 133 19.62 14.41 -9.35
CA ALA A 133 20.73 13.54 -9.70
C ALA A 133 21.01 12.47 -8.62
N GLY A 134 20.59 12.68 -7.38
CA GLY A 134 20.76 11.77 -6.24
C GLY A 134 19.73 10.65 -6.18
N ILE A 135 18.70 10.68 -7.05
CA ILE A 135 17.63 9.69 -7.07
C ILE A 135 17.53 8.97 -8.42
N VAL A 136 16.92 7.80 -8.39
CA VAL A 136 16.44 7.08 -9.57
C VAL A 136 14.93 6.91 -9.43
N ALA A 137 14.20 7.53 -10.33
CA ALA A 137 12.75 7.49 -10.38
C ALA A 137 12.27 6.39 -11.35
N PHE A 138 11.09 5.87 -11.08
CA PHE A 138 10.48 4.84 -11.91
C PHE A 138 8.96 4.90 -11.83
N GLU A 139 8.33 4.39 -12.87
CA GLU A 139 6.93 4.02 -12.87
C GLU A 139 6.79 2.50 -12.89
N LEU A 140 5.75 2.02 -12.22
CA LEU A 140 5.42 0.62 -12.08
C LEU A 140 4.00 0.43 -12.63
N GLN A 141 3.88 -0.04 -13.87
CA GLN A 141 2.59 -0.34 -14.46
C GLN A 141 2.02 -1.60 -13.82
N VAL A 142 0.80 -1.52 -13.27
CA VAL A 142 0.14 -2.64 -12.61
C VAL A 142 -0.43 -3.59 -13.66
N ALA A 143 0.10 -4.80 -13.72
CA ALA A 143 -0.36 -5.86 -14.60
C ALA A 143 -1.44 -6.74 -13.96
N ASP A 144 -1.37 -6.96 -12.62
CA ASP A 144 -2.36 -7.70 -11.84
C ASP A 144 -2.51 -7.07 -10.46
N LEU A 145 -3.72 -7.07 -9.94
CA LEU A 145 -4.03 -6.51 -8.64
C LEU A 145 -4.91 -7.49 -7.83
N GLN A 146 -4.44 -7.83 -6.65
CA GLN A 146 -5.15 -8.70 -5.72
C GLN A 146 -5.42 -7.97 -4.41
N CYS A 147 -6.70 -7.84 -4.05
CA CYS A 147 -7.12 -7.36 -2.73
C CYS A 147 -7.30 -8.54 -1.77
N LYS A 148 -6.68 -8.44 -0.63
CA LYS A 148 -6.81 -9.41 0.48
C LYS A 148 -7.58 -8.74 1.62
N LEU A 149 -8.82 -9.16 1.80
CA LEU A 149 -9.68 -8.74 2.91
C LEU A 149 -9.94 -9.96 3.78
N LYS A 150 -9.19 -10.10 4.85
CA LYS A 150 -9.40 -11.15 5.85
C LYS A 150 -9.99 -10.51 7.10
N LEU A 151 -11.31 -10.55 7.22
CA LEU A 151 -12.09 -9.95 8.31
C LEU A 151 -13.04 -10.96 8.96
N ASN A 152 -12.78 -12.24 8.77
CA ASN A 152 -13.63 -13.30 9.34
C ASN A 152 -15.08 -13.27 8.81
N GLN A 153 -15.23 -12.91 7.52
CA GLN A 153 -16.54 -12.69 6.84
C GLN A 153 -17.49 -13.89 6.94
N HIS A 154 -16.92 -15.09 7.01
CA HIS A 154 -17.65 -16.36 7.09
C HIS A 154 -18.17 -16.69 8.50
N ARG A 155 -18.07 -15.78 9.45
CA ARG A 155 -18.44 -15.96 10.86
C ARG A 155 -19.33 -14.82 11.37
N PRO A 156 -20.56 -14.68 10.82
CA PRO A 156 -21.45 -13.57 11.16
C PRO A 156 -21.79 -13.52 12.66
N GLU A 157 -21.82 -14.67 13.34
CA GLU A 157 -22.07 -14.78 14.76
C GLU A 157 -21.05 -14.05 15.63
N ALA A 158 -19.85 -13.78 15.11
CA ALA A 158 -18.79 -13.07 15.83
C ALA A 158 -18.71 -11.58 15.49
N HIS A 159 -19.35 -11.11 14.41
CA HIS A 159 -19.15 -9.77 13.87
C HIS A 159 -19.44 -8.66 14.88
N ALA A 160 -20.55 -8.74 15.61
CA ALA A 160 -20.90 -7.72 16.61
C ALA A 160 -19.88 -7.60 17.74
N ALA A 161 -19.46 -8.73 18.30
CA ALA A 161 -18.44 -8.78 19.37
C ALA A 161 -17.06 -8.36 18.88
N MET A 162 -16.68 -8.78 17.66
CA MET A 162 -15.44 -8.40 17.00
C MET A 162 -15.36 -6.90 16.75
N LYS A 163 -16.43 -6.30 16.18
CA LYS A 163 -16.51 -4.86 15.93
C LYS A 163 -16.43 -4.07 17.23
N ALA A 164 -17.17 -4.46 18.27
CA ALA A 164 -17.13 -3.81 19.57
C ALA A 164 -15.73 -3.85 20.21
N THR A 165 -15.05 -5.00 20.10
CA THR A 165 -13.68 -5.17 20.59
C THR A 165 -12.71 -4.25 19.83
N TYR A 166 -12.78 -4.24 18.51
CA TYR A 166 -11.91 -3.43 17.67
C TYR A 166 -12.15 -1.92 17.84
N ALA A 167 -13.41 -1.50 17.98
CA ALA A 167 -13.74 -0.09 18.18
C ALA A 167 -13.16 0.50 19.48
N ALA A 168 -12.92 -0.33 20.50
CA ALA A 168 -12.30 0.05 21.76
C ALA A 168 -10.76 -0.14 21.80
N GLY A 169 -10.17 -0.61 20.72
CA GLY A 169 -8.77 -1.02 20.66
C GLY A 169 -7.81 0.03 20.10
N THR A 170 -6.72 -0.46 19.53
CA THR A 170 -5.66 0.33 18.89
C THR A 170 -6.15 1.04 17.63
N PRO A 171 -5.40 2.03 17.08
CA PRO A 171 -5.77 2.68 15.83
C PRO A 171 -6.02 1.71 14.66
N ASP A 172 -5.22 0.65 14.53
CA ASP A 172 -5.41 -0.38 13.50
C ASP A 172 -6.70 -1.18 13.73
N GLU A 173 -7.00 -1.54 14.96
CA GLU A 173 -8.26 -2.21 15.32
C GLU A 173 -9.46 -1.32 15.02
N GLN A 174 -9.40 -0.03 15.40
CA GLN A 174 -10.46 0.94 15.07
C GLN A 174 -10.65 1.09 13.55
N ALA A 175 -9.58 1.12 12.79
CA ALA A 175 -9.65 1.15 11.32
C ALA A 175 -10.30 -0.12 10.77
N LEU A 176 -10.01 -1.31 11.33
CA LEU A 176 -10.69 -2.55 10.96
C LEU A 176 -12.19 -2.51 11.28
N ALA A 177 -12.60 -1.98 12.45
CA ALA A 177 -14.01 -1.79 12.78
C ALA A 177 -14.72 -0.91 11.74
N GLY A 178 -14.08 0.19 11.32
CA GLY A 178 -14.58 1.05 10.24
C GLY A 178 -14.69 0.34 8.88
N TRP A 179 -13.79 -0.57 8.57
CA TRP A 179 -13.90 -1.40 7.37
C TRP A 179 -15.03 -2.42 7.45
N MET A 180 -15.24 -3.05 8.61
CA MET A 180 -16.39 -3.95 8.83
C MET A 180 -17.71 -3.22 8.59
N GLU A 181 -17.84 -1.98 9.05
CA GLU A 181 -19.00 -1.13 8.83
C GLU A 181 -19.21 -0.82 7.34
N LYS A 182 -18.16 -0.37 6.64
CA LYS A 182 -18.20 -0.09 5.19
C LYS A 182 -18.60 -1.30 4.36
N LEU A 183 -18.28 -2.51 4.83
CA LEU A 183 -18.61 -3.77 4.16
C LEU A 183 -19.98 -4.35 4.60
N GLY A 184 -20.74 -3.64 5.45
CA GLY A 184 -22.02 -4.08 5.91
C GLY A 184 -21.98 -5.31 6.81
N MET A 185 -20.87 -5.54 7.51
CA MET A 185 -20.70 -6.70 8.40
C MET A 185 -21.44 -6.57 9.74
N ASP A 186 -22.24 -5.49 9.90
CA ASP A 186 -23.00 -5.22 11.12
C ASP A 186 -24.38 -5.86 11.13
N SER A 187 -24.92 -6.17 9.97
CA SER A 187 -26.25 -6.71 9.85
C SER A 187 -26.24 -8.21 10.05
N SER A 188 -26.73 -8.67 11.19
CA SER A 188 -27.42 -9.94 11.24
C SER A 188 -28.65 -9.83 10.31
N THR A 189 -28.42 -9.94 9.01
CA THR A 189 -29.53 -10.18 8.10
C THR A 189 -30.03 -11.57 8.47
N ASP A 190 -31.13 -11.61 9.21
CA ASP A 190 -31.99 -12.78 9.33
C ASP A 190 -32.21 -13.33 7.91
N CYS A 191 -31.41 -14.28 7.49
CA CYS A 191 -31.72 -15.12 6.37
C CYS A 191 -32.83 -16.06 6.85
N LYS A 192 -34.08 -15.54 6.93
CA LYS A 192 -35.24 -16.40 6.98
C LYS A 192 -35.25 -17.15 5.67
N ALA A 193 -34.83 -18.42 5.76
CA ALA A 193 -35.13 -19.42 4.75
C ALA A 193 -36.64 -19.46 4.55
N SER A 194 -37.07 -19.19 3.35
CA SER A 194 -38.41 -19.55 2.84
C SER A 194 -38.21 -20.69 1.89
#